data_dd028cdb240bfc4613cce7ad4b6e179b
#
_entry.id   dd028cdb240bfc4613cce7ad4b6e179b
#
_cell.length_a   1.000
_cell.length_b   1.000
_cell.length_c   1.000
_cell.angle_alpha   90.00
_cell.angle_beta   90.00
_cell.angle_gamma   90.00
#
_symmetry.space_group_name_H-M   'P 1'
#
loop_
_entity.id
_entity.type
_entity.pdbx_description
1 polymer ?
#
loop_
_entity_poly.entity_id
_entity_poly.type
_entity_poly.pdbx_seq_one_letter_code
_entity_poly.pdbx_strand_id
1 'polypeptide(L)'
;MRLSPFLVLVACLWALLVAAQPAVAQTSSTLSPTQDTDIRANATGSNCGSCTTVNVRAHSTGEYRALYQFDLSGIPSGQRLTSATLRIWVTTASSTAVSVHRVTQSWGESTLTWANSSGLTHDSLASASFTPSATSRYYDIDVTSLVTQWRSGTANYGLMLRIGGSNSSAAFTSREWSTTTQRPQLVVVTQPAPSFSTAATTAVSWDTYNLSVNPKLIPGAIALRSLKITSSSAGYADSNSFVVVQAVPTQTSLYVKDLGSTGSGPLTFAQGTPTSGLTYTYTSLSSTTDDVSFSNDNGATYNYTPVPDASGYDGAVTHIKVSPKGTFAAAGSSGSPNFTISYRFKVD
;
A
#
# COMPACT_ATOMS: atom_id res chain seq x y z
N MET A 1 -49.68 -37.31 -40.53
CA MET A 1 -48.40 -37.67 -39.90
C MET A 1 -47.57 -36.38 -39.89
N ARG A 2 -47.51 -35.67 -38.74
CA ARG A 2 -46.84 -34.37 -38.64
C ARG A 2 -45.57 -34.60 -37.83
N LEU A 3 -44.41 -34.31 -38.45
CA LEU A 3 -43.10 -34.31 -37.81
C LEU A 3 -42.87 -32.96 -37.15
N SER A 4 -42.55 -33.01 -35.88
CA SER A 4 -42.16 -31.85 -35.05
C SER A 4 -40.67 -31.58 -35.19
N PRO A 5 -40.20 -30.32 -35.32
CA PRO A 5 -38.79 -30.03 -35.32
C PRO A 5 -38.25 -29.93 -33.89
N PHE A 6 -37.22 -30.71 -33.60
CA PHE A 6 -36.41 -30.58 -32.39
C PHE A 6 -35.60 -29.27 -32.42
N LEU A 7 -35.87 -28.40 -31.47
CA LEU A 7 -35.09 -27.22 -31.21
C LEU A 7 -33.87 -27.63 -30.35
N VAL A 8 -32.68 -27.63 -30.94
CA VAL A 8 -31.44 -27.84 -30.20
C VAL A 8 -31.02 -26.51 -29.57
N LEU A 9 -31.18 -26.37 -28.29
CA LEU A 9 -30.72 -25.24 -27.49
C LEU A 9 -29.24 -25.45 -27.18
N VAL A 10 -28.34 -24.79 -27.92
CA VAL A 10 -26.90 -24.72 -27.59
C VAL A 10 -26.69 -23.66 -26.51
N ALA A 11 -26.61 -24.10 -25.28
CA ALA A 11 -26.20 -23.25 -24.16
C ALA A 11 -24.67 -23.05 -24.24
N CYS A 12 -24.22 -21.89 -24.71
CA CYS A 12 -22.83 -21.47 -24.58
C CYS A 12 -22.49 -21.19 -23.10
N LEU A 13 -21.88 -22.16 -22.45
CA LEU A 13 -21.34 -22.02 -21.11
C LEU A 13 -20.03 -21.17 -21.24
N TRP A 14 -20.12 -19.87 -21.01
CA TRP A 14 -18.94 -19.03 -20.81
C TRP A 14 -18.39 -19.34 -19.40
N ALA A 15 -17.41 -20.24 -19.33
CA ALA A 15 -16.62 -20.40 -18.13
C ALA A 15 -15.76 -19.12 -17.98
N LEU A 16 -16.12 -18.25 -17.03
CA LEU A 16 -15.21 -17.23 -16.53
C LEU A 16 -14.02 -17.97 -15.90
N LEU A 17 -12.92 -18.08 -16.64
CA LEU A 17 -11.62 -18.41 -16.07
C LEU A 17 -11.19 -17.23 -15.20
N VAL A 18 -11.58 -17.21 -13.94
CA VAL A 18 -10.93 -16.37 -12.93
C VAL A 18 -9.55 -16.99 -12.75
N ALA A 19 -8.55 -16.39 -13.41
CA ALA A 19 -7.17 -16.75 -13.18
C ALA A 19 -6.88 -16.51 -11.68
N ALA A 20 -6.68 -17.60 -10.93
CA ALA A 20 -6.25 -17.51 -9.54
C ALA A 20 -4.92 -16.74 -9.53
N GLN A 21 -4.92 -15.56 -8.93
CA GLN A 21 -3.69 -14.80 -8.73
C GLN A 21 -2.75 -15.65 -7.85
N PRO A 22 -1.46 -15.77 -8.19
CA PRO A 22 -0.54 -16.47 -7.33
C PRO A 22 -0.55 -15.82 -5.95
N ALA A 23 -0.82 -16.63 -4.92
CA ALA A 23 -0.78 -16.16 -3.55
C ALA A 23 0.64 -15.65 -3.26
N VAL A 24 0.80 -14.35 -3.03
CA VAL A 24 2.09 -13.78 -2.60
C VAL A 24 2.38 -14.34 -1.21
N ALA A 25 3.58 -14.90 -1.03
CA ALA A 25 3.99 -15.43 0.26
C ALA A 25 4.01 -14.29 1.30
N GLN A 26 3.05 -14.31 2.20
CA GLN A 26 3.05 -13.47 3.38
C GLN A 26 3.95 -14.09 4.44
N THR A 27 4.74 -13.25 5.11
CA THR A 27 5.56 -13.65 6.24
C THR A 27 4.93 -13.09 7.51
N SER A 28 4.67 -13.96 8.48
CA SER A 28 4.22 -13.57 9.81
C SER A 28 5.40 -13.62 10.79
N SER A 29 5.64 -12.53 11.48
CA SER A 29 6.63 -12.42 12.56
C SER A 29 5.92 -12.13 13.87
N THR A 30 6.22 -12.87 14.92
CA THR A 30 5.71 -12.64 16.27
C THR A 30 6.83 -12.06 17.13
N LEU A 31 6.64 -10.84 17.60
CA LEU A 31 7.60 -10.10 18.40
C LEU A 31 7.13 -10.06 19.85
N SER A 32 8.05 -10.29 20.79
CA SER A 32 7.82 -10.10 22.23
C SER A 32 8.15 -8.67 22.63
N PRO A 33 7.53 -8.12 23.70
CA PRO A 33 7.95 -6.83 24.23
C PRO A 33 9.41 -6.83 24.62
N THR A 34 10.12 -5.75 24.33
CA THR A 34 11.49 -5.48 24.80
C THR A 34 11.47 -4.87 26.19
N GLN A 35 10.40 -4.15 26.50
CA GLN A 35 10.14 -3.62 27.83
C GLN A 35 8.62 -3.41 28.02
N ASP A 36 8.16 -3.57 29.27
CA ASP A 36 6.81 -3.20 29.69
C ASP A 36 6.78 -2.79 31.18
N THR A 37 5.79 -2.01 31.55
CA THR A 37 5.58 -1.55 32.94
C THR A 37 4.19 -0.96 33.07
N ASP A 38 3.74 -0.71 34.31
CA ASP A 38 2.69 0.27 34.56
C ASP A 38 3.15 1.38 35.50
N ILE A 39 2.54 2.55 35.38
CA ILE A 39 2.75 3.69 36.27
C ILE A 39 1.47 3.96 37.04
N ARG A 40 1.58 4.29 38.33
CA ARG A 40 0.47 4.32 39.30
C ARG A 40 0.44 5.62 40.10
N ALA A 41 -0.63 6.41 39.91
CA ALA A 41 -0.78 7.70 40.58
C ALA A 41 -0.89 7.62 42.10
N ASN A 42 -1.37 6.49 42.67
CA ASN A 42 -1.46 6.26 44.10
C ASN A 42 -0.24 5.56 44.71
N ALA A 43 0.77 5.25 43.88
CA ALA A 43 2.04 4.64 44.28
C ALA A 43 3.18 5.27 43.47
N THR A 44 3.33 6.59 43.60
CA THR A 44 4.09 7.46 42.68
C THR A 44 5.55 7.08 42.52
N GLY A 45 6.19 6.51 43.54
CA GLY A 45 7.58 6.05 43.47
C GLY A 45 7.74 4.58 43.05
N SER A 46 6.64 3.83 42.86
CA SER A 46 6.72 2.41 42.52
C SER A 46 7.00 2.21 41.05
N ASN A 47 7.90 1.27 40.75
CA ASN A 47 8.17 0.78 39.38
C ASN A 47 7.64 -0.65 39.25
N CYS A 48 7.05 -0.98 38.13
CA CYS A 48 6.45 -2.28 37.83
C CYS A 48 7.13 -3.01 36.67
N GLY A 49 8.38 -2.66 36.31
CA GLY A 49 9.12 -3.31 35.23
C GLY A 49 9.49 -4.78 35.47
N SER A 50 9.27 -5.31 36.66
CA SER A 50 9.42 -6.74 36.99
C SER A 50 8.10 -7.41 37.42
N CYS A 51 6.99 -6.70 37.30
CA CYS A 51 5.67 -7.24 37.63
C CYS A 51 5.23 -8.25 36.56
N THR A 52 4.57 -9.33 36.98
CA THR A 52 4.02 -10.32 36.06
C THR A 52 2.76 -9.84 35.34
N THR A 53 2.14 -8.74 35.80
CA THR A 53 1.00 -8.09 35.16
C THR A 53 1.20 -6.59 35.13
N VAL A 54 0.68 -5.94 34.08
CA VAL A 54 0.54 -4.49 33.97
C VAL A 54 -0.93 -4.11 34.00
N ASN A 55 -1.22 -2.95 34.60
CA ASN A 55 -2.57 -2.57 34.95
C ASN A 55 -2.94 -1.23 34.32
N VAL A 56 -4.22 -1.10 33.95
CA VAL A 56 -4.86 0.18 33.63
C VAL A 56 -5.99 0.45 34.62
N ARG A 57 -6.12 1.68 35.08
CA ARG A 57 -7.13 2.06 36.06
C ARG A 57 -7.55 3.51 35.88
N ALA A 58 -8.85 3.76 35.95
CA ALA A 58 -9.43 5.10 36.11
C ALA A 58 -10.23 5.11 37.40
N HIS A 59 -9.71 5.76 38.45
CA HIS A 59 -10.34 5.82 39.75
C HIS A 59 -10.00 7.14 40.46
N SER A 60 -10.88 7.63 41.32
CA SER A 60 -10.65 8.87 42.09
C SER A 60 -9.39 8.82 42.97
N THR A 61 -8.98 7.63 43.38
CA THR A 61 -7.77 7.42 44.22
C THR A 61 -6.49 7.19 43.40
N GLY A 62 -6.55 7.27 42.06
CA GLY A 62 -5.37 7.20 41.20
C GLY A 62 -5.60 6.51 39.87
N GLU A 63 -4.95 7.04 38.85
CA GLU A 63 -4.89 6.48 37.49
C GLU A 63 -3.71 5.50 37.39
N TYR A 64 -3.88 4.42 36.61
CA TYR A 64 -2.78 3.55 36.18
C TYR A 64 -2.74 3.52 34.65
N ARG A 65 -1.53 3.51 34.09
CA ARG A 65 -1.28 3.43 32.66
C ARG A 65 -0.29 2.31 32.41
N ALA A 66 -0.62 1.39 31.51
CA ALA A 66 0.28 0.31 31.10
C ALA A 66 1.04 0.69 29.84
N LEU A 67 2.30 0.29 29.74
CA LEU A 67 3.16 0.57 28.60
C LEU A 67 3.77 -0.74 28.09
N TYR A 68 3.93 -0.83 26.76
CA TYR A 68 4.65 -1.89 26.06
C TYR A 68 5.49 -1.28 24.95
N GLN A 69 6.68 -1.80 24.74
CA GLN A 69 7.51 -1.47 23.59
C GLN A 69 7.99 -2.76 22.90
N PHE A 70 8.05 -2.73 21.58
CA PHE A 70 8.48 -3.85 20.74
C PHE A 70 9.61 -3.40 19.82
N ASP A 71 10.64 -4.24 19.65
CA ASP A 71 11.68 -4.00 18.64
C ASP A 71 11.19 -4.50 17.28
N LEU A 72 11.22 -3.61 16.30
CA LEU A 72 10.81 -3.90 14.93
C LEU A 72 11.99 -4.26 14.01
N SER A 73 13.23 -4.28 14.51
CA SER A 73 14.44 -4.54 13.70
C SER A 73 14.44 -5.94 13.06
N GLY A 74 13.75 -6.91 13.70
CA GLY A 74 13.57 -8.25 13.15
C GLY A 74 12.62 -8.36 11.94
N ILE A 75 11.94 -7.27 11.56
CA ILE A 75 11.07 -7.25 10.38
C ILE A 75 11.95 -6.95 9.16
N PRO A 76 12.00 -7.82 8.12
CA PRO A 76 12.90 -7.62 6.99
C PRO A 76 12.67 -6.28 6.29
N SER A 77 13.77 -5.62 5.90
CA SER A 77 13.74 -4.46 5.02
C SER A 77 13.22 -4.86 3.64
N GLY A 78 12.59 -3.94 2.90
CA GLY A 78 12.03 -4.25 1.58
C GLY A 78 10.72 -5.04 1.61
N GLN A 79 10.19 -5.36 2.82
CA GLN A 79 8.86 -5.93 2.98
C GLN A 79 7.84 -4.82 3.24
N ARG A 80 6.68 -4.93 2.61
CA ARG A 80 5.53 -4.07 2.89
C ARG A 80 4.73 -4.66 4.05
N LEU A 81 4.37 -3.81 5.02
CA LEU A 81 3.47 -4.19 6.10
C LEU A 81 2.05 -4.40 5.54
N THR A 82 1.47 -5.55 5.86
CA THR A 82 0.08 -5.88 5.52
C THR A 82 -0.84 -5.69 6.72
N SER A 83 -0.40 -6.15 7.90
CA SER A 83 -1.11 -5.94 9.16
C SER A 83 -0.15 -6.01 10.35
N ALA A 84 -0.54 -5.36 11.44
CA ALA A 84 0.09 -5.51 12.74
C ALA A 84 -0.98 -5.61 13.82
N THR A 85 -0.91 -6.67 14.62
CA THR A 85 -1.88 -6.99 15.67
C THR A 85 -1.18 -7.07 17.01
N LEU A 86 -1.57 -6.20 17.95
CA LEU A 86 -1.20 -6.32 19.34
C LEU A 86 -2.10 -7.40 19.98
N ARG A 87 -1.49 -8.47 20.48
CA ARG A 87 -2.17 -9.56 21.20
C ARG A 87 -1.82 -9.47 22.67
N ILE A 88 -2.80 -9.27 23.53
CA ILE A 88 -2.60 -9.18 24.97
C ILE A 88 -3.56 -10.11 25.71
N TRP A 89 -3.04 -10.83 26.71
CA TRP A 89 -3.82 -11.74 27.52
C TRP A 89 -4.41 -10.99 28.71
N VAL A 90 -5.72 -11.11 28.91
CA VAL A 90 -6.46 -10.42 29.95
C VAL A 90 -6.51 -11.28 31.21
N THR A 91 -6.00 -10.75 32.33
CA THR A 91 -6.06 -11.37 33.68
C THR A 91 -7.19 -10.76 34.52
N THR A 92 -7.51 -9.48 34.32
CA THR A 92 -8.67 -8.81 34.93
C THR A 92 -9.49 -8.13 33.86
N ALA A 93 -10.76 -8.51 33.73
CA ALA A 93 -11.68 -8.00 32.72
C ALA A 93 -12.31 -6.65 33.13
N SER A 94 -12.76 -5.90 32.12
CA SER A 94 -13.54 -4.67 32.29
C SER A 94 -14.58 -4.54 31.18
N SER A 95 -15.72 -3.98 31.53
CA SER A 95 -16.73 -3.57 30.52
C SER A 95 -16.45 -2.19 29.90
N THR A 96 -15.43 -1.49 30.40
CA THR A 96 -14.99 -0.18 29.88
C THR A 96 -13.91 -0.35 28.83
N ALA A 97 -13.99 0.42 27.77
CA ALA A 97 -13.00 0.38 26.70
C ALA A 97 -11.62 0.87 27.19
N VAL A 98 -10.60 0.18 26.72
CA VAL A 98 -9.18 0.53 26.86
C VAL A 98 -8.72 1.14 25.54
N SER A 99 -8.11 2.31 25.61
CA SER A 99 -7.53 3.02 24.46
C SER A 99 -6.04 2.74 24.35
N VAL A 100 -5.54 2.66 23.12
CA VAL A 100 -4.14 2.45 22.77
C VAL A 100 -3.58 3.76 22.19
N HIS A 101 -2.53 4.29 22.77
CA HIS A 101 -1.90 5.55 22.35
C HIS A 101 -0.43 5.32 22.02
N ARG A 102 0.08 6.01 20.99
CA ARG A 102 1.52 6.03 20.69
C ARG A 102 2.26 6.84 21.78
N VAL A 103 3.32 6.26 22.34
CA VAL A 103 4.24 6.99 23.21
C VAL A 103 5.19 7.81 22.35
N THR A 104 5.41 9.09 22.69
CA THR A 104 6.19 10.04 21.89
C THR A 104 7.53 10.41 22.52
N GLN A 105 7.85 9.83 23.66
CA GLN A 105 9.09 10.05 24.39
C GLN A 105 9.67 8.74 24.92
N SER A 106 11.01 8.62 24.93
CA SER A 106 11.70 7.44 25.46
C SER A 106 11.49 7.26 26.96
N TRP A 107 11.47 6.02 27.40
CA TRP A 107 11.33 5.62 28.80
C TRP A 107 12.15 4.36 29.07
N GLY A 108 12.36 4.04 30.33
CA GLY A 108 13.09 2.83 30.74
C GLY A 108 12.24 1.99 31.68
N GLU A 109 12.17 0.70 31.42
CA GLU A 109 11.36 -0.28 32.14
C GLU A 109 11.63 -0.27 33.65
N SER A 110 12.90 -0.30 34.05
CA SER A 110 13.33 -0.36 35.46
C SER A 110 13.31 0.98 36.16
N THR A 111 13.11 2.10 35.46
CA THR A 111 13.26 3.44 36.02
C THR A 111 12.00 4.29 35.98
N LEU A 112 11.06 3.97 35.07
CA LEU A 112 9.83 4.73 34.93
C LEU A 112 8.90 4.53 36.11
N THR A 113 8.46 5.62 36.71
CA THR A 113 7.50 5.69 37.82
C THR A 113 6.50 6.80 37.53
N TRP A 114 5.40 6.84 38.30
CA TRP A 114 4.47 7.97 38.16
C TRP A 114 5.13 9.32 38.49
N ALA A 115 5.98 9.36 39.52
CA ALA A 115 6.64 10.58 39.98
C ALA A 115 7.56 11.20 38.89
N ASN A 116 8.20 10.39 38.09
CA ASN A 116 9.08 10.87 37.00
C ASN A 116 8.42 10.83 35.61
N SER A 117 7.14 10.48 35.52
CA SER A 117 6.41 10.37 34.23
C SER A 117 5.85 11.69 33.73
N SER A 118 6.07 12.83 34.40
CA SER A 118 5.55 14.14 33.99
C SER A 118 6.03 14.57 32.59
N GLY A 119 7.20 14.07 32.17
CA GLY A 119 7.72 14.29 30.81
C GLY A 119 7.29 13.21 29.80
N LEU A 120 6.63 12.14 30.22
CA LEU A 120 6.21 11.06 29.32
C LEU A 120 4.99 11.50 28.50
N THR A 121 5.22 11.80 27.24
CA THR A 121 4.19 12.26 26.32
C THR A 121 3.66 11.12 25.45
N HIS A 122 2.42 11.24 25.03
CA HIS A 122 1.72 10.33 24.12
C HIS A 122 0.77 11.09 23.23
N ASP A 123 0.34 10.50 22.11
CA ASP A 123 -0.67 11.09 21.25
C ASP A 123 -1.99 11.25 22.01
N SER A 124 -2.63 12.41 21.85
CA SER A 124 -3.93 12.71 22.47
C SER A 124 -5.05 11.82 21.91
N LEU A 125 -5.01 11.54 20.61
CA LEU A 125 -5.93 10.61 19.95
C LEU A 125 -5.46 9.18 20.10
N ALA A 126 -6.38 8.27 20.36
CA ALA A 126 -6.11 6.86 20.42
C ALA A 126 -5.86 6.30 18.99
N SER A 127 -4.83 5.48 18.83
CA SER A 127 -4.57 4.75 17.60
C SER A 127 -5.51 3.56 17.43
N ALA A 128 -5.99 2.97 18.54
CA ALA A 128 -6.93 1.86 18.58
C ALA A 128 -7.66 1.83 19.93
N SER A 129 -8.71 1.01 20.03
CA SER A 129 -9.40 0.73 21.30
C SER A 129 -10.00 -0.67 21.28
N PHE A 130 -10.20 -1.25 22.48
CA PHE A 130 -10.85 -2.55 22.66
C PHE A 130 -11.49 -2.62 24.05
N THR A 131 -12.44 -3.54 24.24
CA THR A 131 -13.08 -3.77 25.52
C THR A 131 -12.69 -5.16 26.04
N PRO A 132 -11.86 -5.28 27.12
CA PRO A 132 -11.44 -6.56 27.67
C PRO A 132 -12.55 -7.19 28.51
N SER A 133 -13.65 -7.62 27.90
CA SER A 133 -14.89 -8.04 28.55
C SER A 133 -14.81 -9.43 29.25
N ALA A 134 -13.75 -10.20 29.02
CA ALA A 134 -13.55 -11.50 29.62
C ALA A 134 -12.08 -11.74 29.98
N THR A 135 -11.85 -12.53 31.05
CA THR A 135 -10.51 -12.97 31.49
C THR A 135 -10.07 -14.25 30.76
N SER A 136 -8.80 -14.60 30.96
CA SER A 136 -8.20 -15.87 30.52
C SER A 136 -8.28 -16.11 29.02
N ARG A 137 -8.11 -15.02 28.22
CA ARG A 137 -8.07 -15.06 26.78
C ARG A 137 -7.25 -13.91 26.21
N TYR A 138 -6.81 -14.08 24.94
CA TYR A 138 -6.23 -13.01 24.14
C TYR A 138 -7.32 -12.06 23.60
N TYR A 139 -6.93 -10.80 23.52
CA TYR A 139 -7.58 -9.78 22.69
C TYR A 139 -6.60 -9.35 21.61
N ASP A 140 -7.07 -9.36 20.39
CA ASP A 140 -6.32 -9.00 19.20
C ASP A 140 -6.75 -7.58 18.79
N ILE A 141 -5.81 -6.64 18.83
CA ILE A 141 -6.03 -5.21 18.59
C ILE A 141 -5.26 -4.81 17.34
N ASP A 142 -5.95 -4.26 16.33
CA ASP A 142 -5.29 -3.74 15.13
C ASP A 142 -4.50 -2.47 15.48
N VAL A 143 -3.19 -2.55 15.28
CA VAL A 143 -2.24 -1.45 15.44
C VAL A 143 -1.44 -1.19 14.16
N THR A 144 -1.98 -1.60 13.01
CA THR A 144 -1.32 -1.50 11.70
C THR A 144 -0.88 -0.07 11.38
N SER A 145 -1.74 0.92 11.62
CA SER A 145 -1.41 2.33 11.36
C SER A 145 -0.25 2.82 12.23
N LEU A 146 -0.20 2.38 13.49
CA LEU A 146 0.87 2.73 14.43
C LEU A 146 2.22 2.13 14.00
N VAL A 147 2.24 0.84 13.67
CA VAL A 147 3.46 0.15 13.20
C VAL A 147 3.90 0.71 11.84
N THR A 148 2.96 1.11 10.97
CA THR A 148 3.28 1.79 9.71
C THR A 148 4.02 3.11 9.95
N GLN A 149 3.56 3.94 10.90
CA GLN A 149 4.23 5.19 11.26
C GLN A 149 5.68 4.93 11.73
N TRP A 150 5.88 3.96 12.61
CA TRP A 150 7.23 3.60 13.09
C TRP A 150 8.13 3.13 11.95
N ARG A 151 7.62 2.32 11.04
CA ARG A 151 8.38 1.87 9.86
C ARG A 151 8.66 2.97 8.84
N SER A 152 7.87 4.03 8.85
CA SER A 152 8.08 5.23 7.99
C SER A 152 9.04 6.24 8.61
N GLY A 153 9.71 5.92 9.71
CA GLY A 153 10.74 6.77 10.34
C GLY A 153 10.28 7.54 11.58
N THR A 154 9.01 7.42 11.99
CA THR A 154 8.57 7.94 13.30
C THR A 154 9.24 7.14 14.42
N ALA A 155 9.75 7.81 15.44
CA ALA A 155 10.40 7.15 16.56
C ALA A 155 9.46 6.16 17.28
N ASN A 156 9.95 4.95 17.53
CA ASN A 156 9.23 3.91 18.23
C ASN A 156 9.60 3.93 19.71
N TYR A 157 8.77 4.56 20.53
CA TYR A 157 8.84 4.50 21.99
C TYR A 157 7.74 3.63 22.59
N GLY A 158 7.10 2.78 21.78
CA GLY A 158 6.06 1.87 22.19
C GLY A 158 4.68 2.51 22.28
N LEU A 159 3.80 1.83 22.98
CA LEU A 159 2.40 2.20 23.16
C LEU A 159 2.01 2.25 24.63
N MET A 160 0.99 3.05 24.92
CA MET A 160 0.39 3.21 26.24
C MET A 160 -1.07 2.79 26.19
N LEU A 161 -1.48 1.95 27.14
CA LEU A 161 -2.87 1.60 27.37
C LEU A 161 -3.46 2.49 28.46
N ARG A 162 -4.65 3.00 28.21
CA ARG A 162 -5.41 3.76 29.20
C ARG A 162 -6.86 3.28 29.22
N ILE A 163 -7.50 3.36 30.37
CA ILE A 163 -8.93 3.05 30.50
C ILE A 163 -9.68 4.31 30.93
N GLY A 164 -10.88 4.49 30.36
CA GLY A 164 -11.77 5.57 30.71
C GLY A 164 -12.68 5.24 31.90
N GLY A 165 -13.68 6.11 32.16
CA GLY A 165 -14.66 5.92 33.22
C GLY A 165 -14.20 6.39 34.60
N SER A 166 -15.02 6.18 35.62
CA SER A 166 -14.78 6.70 36.97
C SER A 166 -14.35 5.64 37.99
N ASN A 167 -14.59 4.36 37.74
CA ASN A 167 -14.23 3.24 38.61
C ASN A 167 -13.94 1.98 37.78
N SER A 168 -13.09 2.13 36.78
CA SER A 168 -12.77 1.05 35.84
C SER A 168 -11.34 0.60 36.03
N SER A 169 -11.09 -0.69 35.85
CA SER A 169 -9.74 -1.27 35.81
C SER A 169 -9.70 -2.50 34.95
N ALA A 170 -8.53 -2.78 34.39
CA ALA A 170 -8.22 -4.03 33.72
C ALA A 170 -6.74 -4.38 33.96
N ALA A 171 -6.40 -5.66 33.85
CA ALA A 171 -5.03 -6.11 33.98
C ALA A 171 -4.68 -7.10 32.85
N PHE A 172 -3.45 -7.01 32.43
CA PHE A 172 -2.88 -7.79 31.33
C PHE A 172 -1.58 -8.45 31.77
N THR A 173 -1.21 -9.55 31.11
CA THR A 173 0.11 -10.15 31.35
C THR A 173 1.23 -9.22 30.89
N SER A 174 2.38 -9.33 31.52
CA SER A 174 3.63 -8.70 31.12
C SER A 174 4.55 -9.71 30.42
N ARG A 175 5.73 -9.27 30.00
CA ARG A 175 6.78 -10.15 29.48
C ARG A 175 7.36 -11.09 30.55
N GLU A 176 7.17 -10.78 31.86
CA GLU A 176 7.56 -11.58 33.00
C GLU A 176 6.56 -12.68 33.35
N TRP A 177 5.38 -12.72 32.69
CA TRP A 177 4.37 -13.75 32.97
C TRP A 177 4.95 -15.16 32.80
N SER A 178 4.70 -16.04 33.75
CA SER A 178 5.33 -17.37 33.79
C SER A 178 4.97 -18.26 32.61
N THR A 179 3.70 -18.20 32.16
CA THR A 179 3.24 -18.96 31.01
C THR A 179 3.57 -18.19 29.74
N THR A 180 4.67 -18.54 29.07
CA THR A 180 5.20 -17.83 27.90
C THR A 180 4.21 -17.70 26.74
N THR A 181 3.32 -18.68 26.56
CA THR A 181 2.26 -18.67 25.53
C THR A 181 1.14 -17.67 25.83
N GLN A 182 1.13 -17.03 27.00
CA GLN A 182 0.17 -15.99 27.39
C GLN A 182 0.79 -14.61 27.49
N ARG A 183 2.06 -14.45 27.12
CA ARG A 183 2.75 -13.16 27.11
C ARG A 183 2.24 -12.27 26.01
N PRO A 184 2.36 -10.93 26.15
CA PRO A 184 2.02 -10.00 25.09
C PRO A 184 2.82 -10.27 23.83
N GLN A 185 2.22 -10.04 22.68
CA GLN A 185 2.82 -10.27 21.37
C GLN A 185 2.43 -9.15 20.42
N LEU A 186 3.35 -8.77 19.55
CA LEU A 186 3.04 -8.00 18.35
C LEU A 186 3.20 -8.93 17.14
N VAL A 187 2.08 -9.32 16.53
CA VAL A 187 2.09 -10.15 15.32
C VAL A 187 2.08 -9.22 14.11
N VAL A 188 3.13 -9.29 13.31
CA VAL A 188 3.32 -8.45 12.13
C VAL A 188 3.29 -9.32 10.89
N VAL A 189 2.41 -9.02 9.95
CA VAL A 189 2.32 -9.69 8.65
C VAL A 189 2.89 -8.77 7.59
N THR A 190 3.84 -9.29 6.83
CA THR A 190 4.48 -8.57 5.73
C THR A 190 4.44 -9.37 4.44
N GLN A 191 4.64 -8.69 3.33
CA GLN A 191 4.80 -9.28 2.01
C GLN A 191 5.87 -8.52 1.22
N PRO A 192 6.49 -9.12 0.19
CA PRO A 192 7.45 -8.42 -0.66
C PRO A 192 6.86 -7.12 -1.20
N ALA A 193 7.62 -6.03 -1.13
CA ALA A 193 7.22 -4.78 -1.76
C ALA A 193 7.26 -4.93 -3.29
N PRO A 194 6.33 -4.32 -4.05
CA PRO A 194 6.40 -4.30 -5.50
C PRO A 194 7.64 -3.54 -5.97
N SER A 195 8.30 -4.05 -7.00
CA SER A 195 9.35 -3.33 -7.70
C SER A 195 9.21 -3.55 -9.20
N PHE A 196 9.58 -2.54 -9.98
CA PHE A 196 9.39 -2.52 -11.43
C PHE A 196 10.67 -2.04 -12.11
N SER A 197 10.98 -2.64 -13.25
CA SER A 197 11.99 -2.15 -14.17
C SER A 197 11.32 -1.58 -15.42
N THR A 198 11.97 -0.60 -16.03
CA THR A 198 11.47 0.02 -17.27
C THR A 198 12.53 -0.05 -18.34
N ALA A 199 12.10 -0.29 -19.57
CA ALA A 199 12.92 -0.23 -20.77
C ALA A 199 12.21 0.60 -21.83
N ALA A 200 12.88 1.65 -22.32
CA ALA A 200 12.32 2.53 -23.33
C ALA A 200 13.09 2.39 -24.64
N THR A 201 12.34 2.33 -25.75
CA THR A 201 12.89 2.32 -27.10
C THR A 201 12.23 3.41 -27.94
N THR A 202 12.96 3.93 -28.93
CA THR A 202 12.44 4.85 -29.91
C THR A 202 12.75 4.30 -31.31
N ALA A 203 11.72 4.09 -32.11
CA ALA A 203 11.85 3.64 -33.49
C ALA A 203 11.41 4.77 -34.43
N VAL A 204 12.32 5.26 -35.25
CA VAL A 204 11.99 6.26 -36.27
C VAL A 204 11.38 5.53 -37.45
N SER A 205 10.20 5.95 -37.87
CA SER A 205 9.46 5.32 -38.98
C SER A 205 9.59 6.09 -40.30
N TRP A 206 9.89 7.39 -40.23
CA TRP A 206 9.98 8.27 -41.38
C TRP A 206 10.79 9.52 -41.03
N ASP A 207 11.54 10.05 -42.03
CA ASP A 207 12.15 11.38 -41.97
C ASP A 207 12.05 12.08 -43.31
N THR A 208 12.35 13.39 -43.33
CA THR A 208 12.21 14.26 -44.49
C THR A 208 13.24 13.98 -45.63
N TYR A 209 14.36 13.31 -45.32
CA TYR A 209 15.42 13.03 -46.29
C TYR A 209 15.42 11.57 -46.73
N ASN A 210 15.36 10.64 -45.77
CA ASN A 210 15.48 9.21 -46.05
C ASN A 210 14.11 8.53 -46.23
N LEU A 211 13.05 9.28 -45.99
CA LEU A 211 11.67 8.74 -45.97
C LEU A 211 11.56 7.57 -44.98
N SER A 212 11.18 6.39 -45.48
CA SER A 212 11.10 5.17 -44.65
C SER A 212 12.33 4.26 -44.77
N VAL A 213 13.37 4.66 -45.53
CA VAL A 213 14.58 3.87 -45.74
C VAL A 213 15.69 4.34 -44.79
N ASN A 214 15.91 3.61 -43.71
CA ASN A 214 16.88 3.96 -42.66
C ASN A 214 16.68 5.39 -42.11
N PRO A 215 15.46 5.76 -41.68
CA PRO A 215 15.14 7.11 -41.22
C PRO A 215 15.92 7.50 -39.96
N LYS A 216 16.19 8.80 -39.81
CA LYS A 216 16.92 9.39 -38.70
C LYS A 216 16.01 10.31 -37.89
N LEU A 217 16.33 10.44 -36.62
CA LEU A 217 15.62 11.33 -35.69
C LEU A 217 16.09 12.78 -35.90
N ILE A 218 15.58 13.43 -36.92
CA ILE A 218 15.88 14.80 -37.34
C ILE A 218 14.56 15.62 -37.39
N PRO A 219 14.61 16.96 -37.47
CA PRO A 219 13.40 17.78 -37.63
C PRO A 219 12.47 17.26 -38.73
N GLY A 220 11.18 17.16 -38.41
CA GLY A 220 10.15 16.56 -39.24
C GLY A 220 10.01 15.06 -39.10
N ALA A 221 10.96 14.33 -38.47
CA ALA A 221 10.89 12.88 -38.36
C ALA A 221 9.70 12.41 -37.49
N ILE A 222 9.13 11.27 -37.87
CA ILE A 222 8.06 10.59 -37.14
C ILE A 222 8.65 9.37 -36.42
N ALA A 223 8.44 9.27 -35.11
CA ALA A 223 8.94 8.19 -34.32
C ALA A 223 7.88 7.61 -33.39
N LEU A 224 8.01 6.32 -33.09
CA LEU A 224 7.24 5.61 -32.06
C LEU A 224 8.12 5.42 -30.83
N ARG A 225 7.67 5.91 -29.70
CA ARG A 225 8.26 5.61 -28.39
C ARG A 225 7.50 4.49 -27.72
N SER A 226 8.22 3.48 -27.28
CA SER A 226 7.66 2.35 -26.55
C SER A 226 8.33 2.26 -25.18
N LEU A 227 7.54 2.14 -24.12
CA LEU A 227 7.99 1.94 -22.75
C LEU A 227 7.46 0.59 -22.26
N LYS A 228 8.36 -0.37 -22.05
CA LYS A 228 8.06 -1.64 -21.43
C LYS A 228 8.25 -1.52 -19.93
N ILE A 229 7.24 -1.91 -19.17
CA ILE A 229 7.27 -1.97 -17.70
C ILE A 229 7.18 -3.45 -17.30
N THR A 230 8.10 -3.90 -16.47
CA THR A 230 8.23 -5.29 -16.05
C THR A 230 8.25 -5.37 -14.53
N SER A 231 7.42 -6.25 -13.95
CA SER A 231 7.50 -6.59 -12.52
C SER A 231 8.79 -7.34 -12.24
N SER A 232 9.56 -6.86 -11.25
CA SER A 232 10.89 -7.40 -10.92
C SER A 232 10.98 -8.01 -9.51
N SER A 233 9.87 -8.01 -8.76
CA SER A 233 9.82 -8.61 -7.41
C SER A 233 8.62 -9.54 -7.26
N ALA A 234 8.66 -10.37 -6.20
CA ALA A 234 7.53 -11.19 -5.78
C ALA A 234 6.37 -10.38 -5.15
N GLY A 235 6.48 -9.06 -5.09
CA GLY A 235 5.40 -8.16 -4.64
C GLY A 235 4.53 -7.70 -5.81
N TYR A 236 3.24 -7.55 -5.57
CA TYR A 236 2.28 -6.97 -6.54
C TYR A 236 1.94 -5.52 -6.18
N ALA A 237 1.57 -4.70 -7.16
CA ALA A 237 0.94 -3.41 -6.88
C ALA A 237 -0.53 -3.60 -6.50
N ASP A 238 -1.02 -2.80 -5.56
CA ASP A 238 -2.42 -2.84 -5.17
C ASP A 238 -3.35 -2.51 -6.35
N SER A 239 -4.57 -3.01 -6.27
CA SER A 239 -5.57 -2.77 -7.32
C SER A 239 -5.76 -1.27 -7.56
N ASN A 240 -5.68 -0.87 -8.83
CA ASN A 240 -5.86 0.50 -9.30
C ASN A 240 -4.85 1.53 -8.72
N SER A 241 -3.73 1.07 -8.17
CA SER A 241 -2.69 1.96 -7.61
C SER A 241 -1.55 2.24 -8.58
N PHE A 242 -1.46 1.52 -9.69
CA PHE A 242 -0.34 1.65 -10.62
C PHE A 242 -0.53 2.85 -11.56
N VAL A 243 0.48 3.71 -11.63
CA VAL A 243 0.48 4.90 -12.48
C VAL A 243 1.81 5.02 -13.19
N VAL A 244 1.76 5.33 -14.48
CA VAL A 244 2.93 5.65 -15.31
C VAL A 244 2.82 7.10 -15.75
N VAL A 245 3.85 7.89 -15.49
CA VAL A 245 4.01 9.23 -16.03
C VAL A 245 5.16 9.24 -17.04
N GLN A 246 4.89 9.71 -18.25
CA GLN A 246 5.87 9.77 -19.31
C GLN A 246 5.95 11.20 -19.86
N ALA A 247 7.14 11.80 -19.79
CA ALA A 247 7.39 13.05 -20.50
C ALA A 247 7.41 12.83 -22.00
N VAL A 248 6.75 13.68 -22.75
CA VAL A 248 6.90 13.79 -24.21
C VAL A 248 8.25 14.46 -24.46
N PRO A 249 9.10 13.98 -25.39
CA PRO A 249 10.40 14.59 -25.65
C PRO A 249 10.26 16.07 -25.99
N THR A 250 11.18 16.89 -25.52
CA THR A 250 11.20 18.33 -25.84
C THR A 250 11.40 18.56 -27.35
N GLN A 251 10.85 19.64 -27.87
CA GLN A 251 10.88 19.95 -29.32
C GLN A 251 10.23 18.84 -30.16
N THR A 252 9.15 18.25 -29.65
CA THR A 252 8.33 17.28 -30.39
C THR A 252 6.86 17.53 -30.14
N SER A 253 6.03 17.12 -31.08
CA SER A 253 4.57 17.16 -31.04
C SER A 253 4.01 15.75 -30.91
N LEU A 254 3.12 15.53 -29.90
CA LEU A 254 2.47 14.24 -29.68
C LEU A 254 1.40 13.97 -30.73
N TYR A 255 1.36 12.77 -31.34
CA TYR A 255 0.24 12.35 -32.16
C TYR A 255 -0.96 12.00 -31.26
N VAL A 256 -2.08 12.68 -31.47
CA VAL A 256 -3.23 12.63 -30.55
C VAL A 256 -4.51 12.06 -31.21
N LYS A 257 -4.36 11.36 -32.34
CA LYS A 257 -5.41 10.53 -32.95
C LYS A 257 -5.15 9.04 -32.68
N ASP A 258 -5.99 8.20 -33.26
CA ASP A 258 -5.88 6.74 -33.10
C ASP A 258 -4.54 6.22 -33.62
N LEU A 259 -3.76 5.61 -32.74
CA LEU A 259 -2.46 5.02 -33.07
C LEU A 259 -2.60 3.60 -33.66
N GLY A 260 -3.69 2.92 -33.30
CA GLY A 260 -4.02 1.56 -33.73
C GLY A 260 -5.34 1.54 -34.55
N SER A 261 -6.28 0.69 -34.14
CA SER A 261 -7.62 0.64 -34.71
C SER A 261 -8.44 1.88 -34.32
N THR A 262 -9.51 2.14 -35.07
CA THR A 262 -10.46 3.22 -34.75
C THR A 262 -10.94 3.13 -33.31
N GLY A 263 -10.82 4.23 -32.57
CA GLY A 263 -11.17 4.31 -31.15
C GLY A 263 -10.08 3.85 -30.19
N SER A 264 -8.87 3.53 -30.68
CA SER A 264 -7.74 3.10 -29.80
C SER A 264 -7.11 4.27 -29.05
N GLY A 265 -7.33 5.50 -29.50
CA GLY A 265 -6.69 6.69 -28.96
C GLY A 265 -5.20 6.82 -29.29
N PRO A 266 -4.52 7.79 -28.66
CA PRO A 266 -3.14 8.16 -29.02
C PRO A 266 -2.09 7.20 -28.46
N LEU A 267 -2.50 6.18 -27.67
CA LEU A 267 -1.61 5.19 -27.05
C LEU A 267 -2.03 3.77 -27.41
N THR A 268 -1.05 2.90 -27.53
CA THR A 268 -1.29 1.45 -27.50
C THR A 268 -0.88 0.89 -26.16
N PHE A 269 -1.65 -0.08 -25.64
CA PHE A 269 -1.37 -0.81 -24.43
C PHE A 269 -1.32 -2.30 -24.77
N ALA A 270 -0.11 -2.88 -24.77
CA ALA A 270 0.12 -4.26 -25.17
C ALA A 270 0.57 -5.10 -23.97
N GLN A 271 -0.16 -6.15 -23.65
CA GLN A 271 0.24 -7.12 -22.63
C GLN A 271 1.47 -7.91 -23.06
N GLY A 272 2.35 -8.19 -22.11
CA GLY A 272 3.46 -9.13 -22.31
C GLY A 272 3.11 -10.56 -21.95
N THR A 273 4.15 -11.40 -21.89
CA THR A 273 4.05 -12.77 -21.43
C THR A 273 5.08 -12.99 -20.32
N PRO A 274 4.67 -13.27 -19.08
CA PRO A 274 3.29 -13.29 -18.58
C PRO A 274 2.62 -11.90 -18.63
N THR A 275 1.28 -11.89 -18.63
CA THR A 275 0.50 -10.65 -18.66
C THR A 275 0.64 -9.87 -17.35
N SER A 276 0.56 -8.54 -17.42
CA SER A 276 0.62 -7.67 -16.23
C SER A 276 -0.59 -7.82 -15.30
N GLY A 277 -1.74 -8.28 -15.80
CA GLY A 277 -3.01 -8.29 -15.08
C GLY A 277 -3.72 -6.93 -15.08
N LEU A 278 -3.11 -5.89 -15.67
CA LEU A 278 -3.71 -4.56 -15.79
C LEU A 278 -4.59 -4.47 -17.04
N THR A 279 -5.58 -3.61 -17.00
CA THR A 279 -6.44 -3.25 -18.16
C THR A 279 -6.29 -1.76 -18.45
N TYR A 280 -6.46 -1.40 -19.72
CA TYR A 280 -6.41 -0.02 -20.18
C TYR A 280 -7.65 0.30 -21.01
N THR A 281 -8.29 1.42 -20.69
CA THR A 281 -9.50 1.89 -21.36
C THR A 281 -9.28 3.31 -21.86
N TYR A 282 -9.67 3.56 -23.12
CA TYR A 282 -9.70 4.88 -23.72
C TYR A 282 -11.09 5.15 -24.31
N THR A 283 -11.60 6.36 -24.15
CA THR A 283 -12.90 6.80 -24.67
C THR A 283 -12.74 8.03 -25.56
N SER A 284 -12.06 9.07 -25.10
CA SER A 284 -11.81 10.30 -25.86
C SER A 284 -10.70 11.15 -25.23
N LEU A 285 -10.14 12.10 -25.98
CA LEU A 285 -9.14 13.05 -25.47
C LEU A 285 -9.66 13.94 -24.34
N SER A 286 -10.97 14.17 -24.24
CA SER A 286 -11.61 15.00 -23.22
C SER A 286 -12.21 14.20 -22.06
N SER A 287 -12.09 12.86 -22.07
CA SER A 287 -12.61 12.02 -21.01
C SER A 287 -11.84 12.23 -19.70
N THR A 288 -12.57 12.28 -18.59
CA THR A 288 -12.01 12.35 -17.24
C THR A 288 -12.07 11.00 -16.51
N THR A 289 -12.61 9.97 -17.19
CA THR A 289 -12.81 8.62 -16.64
C THR A 289 -11.94 7.57 -17.32
N ASP A 290 -11.20 7.95 -18.36
CA ASP A 290 -10.22 7.11 -19.05
C ASP A 290 -9.01 6.79 -18.18
N ASP A 291 -8.24 5.81 -18.62
CA ASP A 291 -6.98 5.45 -18.01
C ASP A 291 -5.80 6.29 -18.53
N VAL A 292 -6.06 7.33 -19.33
CA VAL A 292 -5.06 8.28 -19.82
C VAL A 292 -5.48 9.72 -19.58
N SER A 293 -4.51 10.56 -19.24
CA SER A 293 -4.71 12.02 -19.13
C SER A 293 -3.43 12.76 -19.55
N PHE A 294 -3.56 14.03 -19.92
CA PHE A 294 -2.50 14.82 -20.52
C PHE A 294 -2.21 16.08 -19.74
N SER A 295 -0.97 16.53 -19.84
CA SER A 295 -0.47 17.77 -19.24
C SER A 295 0.17 18.65 -20.30
N ASN A 296 -0.01 19.97 -20.18
CA ASN A 296 0.71 21.01 -20.93
C ASN A 296 1.54 21.94 -20.02
N ASP A 297 1.65 21.61 -18.75
CA ASP A 297 2.33 22.39 -17.69
C ASP A 297 3.48 21.59 -17.01
N ASN A 298 4.19 20.78 -17.80
CA ASN A 298 5.31 19.95 -17.36
C ASN A 298 4.94 18.92 -16.30
N GLY A 299 3.72 18.40 -16.32
CA GLY A 299 3.25 17.36 -15.41
C GLY A 299 2.74 17.88 -14.08
N ALA A 300 2.59 19.19 -13.91
CA ALA A 300 2.03 19.77 -12.69
C ALA A 300 0.55 19.42 -12.53
N THR A 301 -0.22 19.49 -13.62
CA THR A 301 -1.62 19.06 -13.67
C THR A 301 -1.88 18.15 -14.88
N TYR A 302 -2.94 17.34 -14.82
CA TYR A 302 -3.33 16.39 -15.88
C TYR A 302 -4.79 16.61 -16.31
N ASN A 303 -5.14 17.85 -16.61
CA ASN A 303 -6.47 18.29 -17.03
C ASN A 303 -6.47 18.90 -18.44
N TYR A 304 -5.37 18.80 -19.17
CA TYR A 304 -5.27 19.31 -20.53
C TYR A 304 -6.00 18.39 -21.51
N THR A 305 -6.83 18.96 -22.36
CA THR A 305 -7.45 18.25 -23.49
C THR A 305 -6.65 18.53 -24.76
N PRO A 306 -5.96 17.55 -25.34
CA PRO A 306 -5.16 17.76 -26.54
C PRO A 306 -5.99 18.21 -27.73
N VAL A 307 -5.42 19.14 -28.54
CA VAL A 307 -6.05 19.71 -29.73
C VAL A 307 -5.21 19.34 -30.95
N PRO A 308 -5.66 18.38 -31.79
CA PRO A 308 -4.87 17.96 -32.95
C PRO A 308 -4.77 19.06 -34.02
N ASP A 309 -3.58 19.26 -34.56
CA ASP A 309 -3.39 20.00 -35.79
C ASP A 309 -3.98 19.24 -37.03
N ALA A 310 -3.83 19.78 -38.23
CA ALA A 310 -4.32 19.12 -39.47
C ALA A 310 -3.69 17.73 -39.68
N SER A 311 -2.48 17.49 -39.17
CA SER A 311 -1.73 16.23 -39.28
C SER A 311 -1.99 15.28 -38.08
N GLY A 312 -2.75 15.73 -37.07
CA GLY A 312 -3.11 14.94 -35.90
C GLY A 312 -2.14 15.06 -34.73
N TYR A 313 -1.27 16.07 -34.73
CA TYR A 313 -0.28 16.30 -33.66
C TYR A 313 -0.68 17.49 -32.79
N ASP A 314 -0.22 17.46 -31.53
CA ASP A 314 -0.36 18.56 -30.59
C ASP A 314 1.00 18.79 -29.88
N GLY A 315 1.62 19.95 -30.16
CA GLY A 315 2.89 20.36 -29.59
C GLY A 315 2.78 20.93 -28.16
N ALA A 316 1.57 21.15 -27.64
CA ALA A 316 1.39 21.65 -26.29
C ALA A 316 1.45 20.54 -25.22
N VAL A 317 1.30 19.27 -25.61
CA VAL A 317 1.37 18.15 -24.67
C VAL A 317 2.79 17.94 -24.20
N THR A 318 3.02 18.10 -22.89
CA THR A 318 4.34 17.90 -22.26
C THR A 318 4.47 16.56 -21.56
N HIS A 319 3.36 16.04 -20.98
CA HIS A 319 3.36 14.76 -20.25
C HIS A 319 2.08 13.98 -20.50
N ILE A 320 2.23 12.66 -20.43
CA ILE A 320 1.16 11.68 -20.50
C ILE A 320 1.14 10.91 -19.16
N LYS A 321 -0.03 10.81 -18.54
CA LYS A 321 -0.25 9.95 -17.37
C LYS A 321 -1.18 8.81 -17.75
N VAL A 322 -0.74 7.57 -17.49
CA VAL A 322 -1.50 6.34 -17.73
C VAL A 322 -1.76 5.68 -16.39
N SER A 323 -3.03 5.41 -16.07
CA SER A 323 -3.50 4.87 -14.78
C SER A 323 -4.33 3.60 -15.01
N PRO A 324 -3.72 2.51 -15.51
CA PRO A 324 -4.43 1.30 -15.86
C PRO A 324 -5.06 0.67 -14.61
N LYS A 325 -6.17 -0.06 -14.82
CA LYS A 325 -6.93 -0.68 -13.74
C LYS A 325 -6.49 -2.12 -13.49
N GLY A 326 -6.78 -2.60 -12.29
CA GLY A 326 -6.43 -3.94 -11.84
C GLY A 326 -5.18 -3.96 -10.96
N THR A 327 -4.68 -5.16 -10.71
CA THR A 327 -3.47 -5.43 -9.90
C THR A 327 -2.31 -5.77 -10.82
N PHE A 328 -1.19 -5.07 -10.71
CA PHE A 328 0.02 -5.46 -11.44
C PHE A 328 0.62 -6.69 -10.77
N ALA A 329 0.58 -7.81 -11.48
CA ALA A 329 0.97 -9.11 -10.97
C ALA A 329 2.46 -9.16 -10.57
N ALA A 330 2.76 -9.94 -9.53
CA ALA A 330 4.12 -10.18 -9.05
C ALA A 330 4.92 -11.04 -10.03
N ALA A 331 6.24 -10.86 -10.04
CA ALA A 331 7.16 -11.81 -10.68
C ALA A 331 7.17 -13.14 -9.90
N GLY A 332 7.29 -14.25 -10.60
CA GLY A 332 7.26 -15.58 -10.02
C GLY A 332 7.91 -16.64 -10.92
N SER A 333 7.66 -17.91 -10.62
CA SER A 333 8.22 -19.04 -11.39
C SER A 333 7.78 -19.06 -12.86
N SER A 334 6.64 -18.47 -13.19
CA SER A 334 6.16 -18.31 -14.57
C SER A 334 6.78 -17.15 -15.32
N GLY A 335 7.68 -16.38 -14.68
CA GLY A 335 8.40 -15.24 -15.26
C GLY A 335 8.00 -13.90 -14.67
N SER A 336 8.34 -12.83 -15.38
CA SER A 336 8.13 -11.44 -14.97
C SER A 336 6.99 -10.81 -15.76
N PRO A 337 5.80 -10.63 -15.17
CA PRO A 337 4.67 -9.96 -15.80
C PRO A 337 5.06 -8.58 -16.32
N ASN A 338 4.57 -8.24 -17.50
CA ASN A 338 4.93 -6.97 -18.12
C ASN A 338 3.86 -6.49 -19.10
N PHE A 339 3.93 -5.21 -19.44
CA PHE A 339 3.17 -4.60 -20.50
C PHE A 339 4.01 -3.50 -21.17
N THR A 340 3.58 -3.07 -22.35
CA THR A 340 4.22 -2.00 -23.11
C THR A 340 3.19 -0.95 -23.46
N ILE A 341 3.48 0.31 -23.18
CA ILE A 341 2.75 1.45 -23.74
C ILE A 341 3.57 2.06 -24.87
N SER A 342 2.90 2.47 -25.96
CA SER A 342 3.58 3.14 -27.06
C SER A 342 2.77 4.36 -27.50
N TYR A 343 3.48 5.40 -27.91
CA TYR A 343 2.91 6.61 -28.48
C TYR A 343 3.80 7.13 -29.62
N ARG A 344 3.18 7.86 -30.55
CA ARG A 344 3.88 8.45 -31.69
C ARG A 344 4.14 9.93 -31.44
N PHE A 345 5.28 10.41 -31.85
CA PHE A 345 5.61 11.82 -31.86
C PHE A 345 6.30 12.23 -33.17
N LYS A 346 6.25 13.51 -33.47
CA LYS A 346 6.98 14.14 -34.57
C LYS A 346 8.01 15.10 -33.97
N VAL A 347 9.21 15.13 -34.51
CA VAL A 347 10.26 16.12 -34.15
C VAL A 347 9.89 17.44 -34.83
N ASP A 348 9.88 18.53 -34.08
CA ASP A 348 9.53 19.87 -34.58
C ASP A 348 10.68 20.56 -35.28
#